data_f01d3b8777774f50948259037c9264b2
#
_entry.id   f01d3b8777774f50948259037c9264b2
#
_cell.length_a   1.000
_cell.length_b   1.000
_cell.length_c   1.000
_cell.angle_alpha   90.00
_cell.angle_beta   90.00
_cell.angle_gamma   90.00
#
_symmetry.space_group_name_H-M   'P 1'
#
loop_
_entity.id
_entity.type
_entity.pdbx_description
1 polymer ?
#
loop_
_entity_poly.entity_id
_entity_poly.type
_entity_poly.pdbx_seq_one_letter_code
_entity_poly.pdbx_strand_id
1 'polypeptide(L)'
;MIVESVLRDLGACMGTRRACETVGVARASWFRHQQPPRPRKHVKRTSPRALTQSERQGVLDTLHEERFCDASVREVYASLLDEGRYVASVPTMYRILRSVDEARERRRVAVHPPTVKPELVATAPLQVWSWDITKLLGRQKWTYFYLYVIIDIYSRYVVGWLLADRECKTLARLLFEETTAREGILPHTLTIHADRGSSMTSKPVAFLFADLGVTRSHSRPHVSNDNPYSESQFKTLKYRPNFPERFDNIEQARAFCRDFFPWYNNEHHHGGLGLLTPADVHYGRIEERRDYRRDILHAAYEAHPERFVRGKPEPLTLPEAAYINRPEEEKTS
;
A
#
# COMPACT_ATOMS: atom_id res chain seq x y z
N MET A 1 -16.02 -8.41 34.87
CA MET A 1 -15.65 -7.44 35.94
C MET A 1 -16.86 -6.94 36.74
N ILE A 2 -17.90 -6.33 36.11
CA ILE A 2 -19.08 -5.81 36.89
C ILE A 2 -19.83 -6.92 37.64
N VAL A 3 -20.14 -8.03 37.00
CA VAL A 3 -20.85 -9.17 37.59
C VAL A 3 -20.08 -9.83 38.76
N GLU A 4 -18.75 -9.84 38.66
CA GLU A 4 -17.88 -10.41 39.70
C GLU A 4 -17.82 -9.53 40.95
N SER A 5 -17.79 -8.21 40.79
CA SER A 5 -17.87 -7.27 41.92
C SER A 5 -19.21 -7.40 42.61
N VAL A 6 -20.32 -7.35 41.89
CA VAL A 6 -21.67 -7.47 42.39
C VAL A 6 -21.89 -8.81 43.15
N LEU A 7 -21.41 -9.94 42.62
CA LEU A 7 -21.51 -11.24 43.29
C LEU A 7 -20.68 -11.34 44.55
N ARG A 8 -19.54 -10.64 44.61
CA ARG A 8 -18.69 -10.59 45.80
C ARG A 8 -19.37 -9.79 46.91
N ASP A 9 -19.92 -8.63 46.58
CA ASP A 9 -20.58 -7.73 47.53
C ASP A 9 -21.89 -8.33 48.03
N LEU A 10 -22.74 -8.87 47.18
CA LEU A 10 -23.97 -9.57 47.56
C LEU A 10 -23.67 -10.86 48.32
N GLY A 11 -22.59 -11.57 47.97
CA GLY A 11 -22.16 -12.79 48.66
C GLY A 11 -21.78 -12.55 50.12
N ALA A 12 -21.19 -11.38 50.44
CA ALA A 12 -20.87 -10.97 51.80
C ALA A 12 -22.14 -10.68 52.65
N CYS A 13 -23.20 -10.15 52.03
CA CYS A 13 -24.41 -9.75 52.71
C CYS A 13 -25.43 -10.89 52.91
N MET A 14 -25.65 -11.73 51.88
CA MET A 14 -26.73 -12.72 51.85
C MET A 14 -26.27 -14.18 51.63
N GLY A 15 -24.99 -14.40 51.55
CA GLY A 15 -24.37 -15.68 51.25
C GLY A 15 -24.29 -15.98 49.75
N THR A 16 -23.19 -16.65 49.32
CA THR A 16 -22.84 -16.88 47.92
C THR A 16 -23.92 -17.62 47.11
N ARG A 17 -24.70 -18.50 47.77
CA ARG A 17 -25.77 -19.25 47.09
C ARG A 17 -26.88 -18.30 46.62
N ARG A 18 -27.41 -17.49 47.55
CA ARG A 18 -28.47 -16.53 47.25
C ARG A 18 -28.02 -15.44 46.30
N ALA A 19 -26.78 -14.95 46.44
CA ALA A 19 -26.20 -13.97 45.52
C ALA A 19 -26.15 -14.52 44.10
N CYS A 20 -25.70 -15.76 43.89
CA CYS A 20 -25.69 -16.39 42.57
C CYS A 20 -27.09 -16.60 42.01
N GLU A 21 -28.06 -16.98 42.83
CA GLU A 21 -29.46 -17.12 42.41
C GLU A 21 -30.06 -15.78 42.00
N THR A 22 -29.80 -14.70 42.75
CA THR A 22 -30.29 -13.34 42.45
C THR A 22 -29.71 -12.76 41.14
N VAL A 23 -28.43 -13.03 40.87
CA VAL A 23 -27.75 -12.52 39.69
C VAL A 23 -27.92 -13.46 38.45
N GLY A 24 -28.55 -14.65 38.66
CA GLY A 24 -28.78 -15.61 37.57
C GLY A 24 -27.49 -16.34 37.12
N VAL A 25 -26.47 -16.43 37.97
CA VAL A 25 -25.19 -17.09 37.67
C VAL A 25 -25.11 -18.44 38.35
N ALA A 26 -24.84 -19.51 37.63
CA ALA A 26 -24.67 -20.83 38.25
C ALA A 26 -23.48 -20.82 39.21
N ARG A 27 -23.71 -21.25 40.48
CA ARG A 27 -22.71 -21.29 41.54
C ARG A 27 -21.42 -22.02 41.12
N ALA A 28 -21.54 -23.12 40.37
CA ALA A 28 -20.41 -23.86 39.87
C ALA A 28 -19.53 -23.03 38.87
N SER A 29 -20.16 -22.15 38.09
CA SER A 29 -19.46 -21.23 37.18
C SER A 29 -18.71 -20.16 37.96
N TRP A 30 -19.34 -19.59 39.01
CA TRP A 30 -18.70 -18.62 39.90
C TRP A 30 -17.41 -19.17 40.54
N PHE A 31 -17.45 -20.33 41.16
CA PHE A 31 -16.26 -20.94 41.77
C PHE A 31 -15.22 -21.37 40.74
N ARG A 32 -15.65 -21.75 39.53
CA ARG A 32 -14.72 -22.09 38.45
C ARG A 32 -13.93 -20.86 37.94
N HIS A 33 -14.56 -19.69 37.91
CA HIS A 33 -13.89 -18.43 37.56
C HIS A 33 -12.92 -17.93 38.62
N GLN A 34 -13.15 -18.24 39.89
CA GLN A 34 -12.22 -17.89 40.97
C GLN A 34 -11.00 -18.80 41.09
N GLN A 35 -11.03 -19.97 40.45
CA GLN A 35 -9.86 -20.84 40.43
C GLN A 35 -8.90 -20.43 39.32
N PRO A 36 -7.59 -20.37 39.62
CA PRO A 36 -6.62 -20.15 38.56
C PRO A 36 -6.77 -21.23 37.47
N PRO A 37 -6.64 -20.88 36.19
CA PRO A 37 -6.78 -21.84 35.10
C PRO A 37 -5.81 -22.99 35.32
N ARG A 38 -6.36 -24.21 35.48
CA ARG A 38 -5.52 -25.41 35.63
C ARG A 38 -4.68 -25.55 34.36
N PRO A 39 -3.36 -25.63 34.45
CA PRO A 39 -2.52 -25.84 33.27
C PRO A 39 -2.96 -27.15 32.61
N ARG A 40 -3.54 -27.05 31.42
CA ARG A 40 -3.83 -28.23 30.60
C ARG A 40 -2.50 -28.80 30.16
N LYS A 41 -2.06 -29.89 30.78
CA LYS A 41 -0.94 -30.69 30.26
C LYS A 41 -1.40 -31.23 28.92
N HIS A 42 -1.00 -30.54 27.85
CA HIS A 42 -1.09 -31.07 26.49
C HIS A 42 -0.14 -32.27 26.39
N VAL A 43 -0.59 -33.43 26.77
CA VAL A 43 0.09 -34.66 26.42
C VAL A 43 -0.10 -34.83 24.91
N LYS A 44 0.95 -34.63 24.12
CA LYS A 44 0.96 -34.92 22.70
C LYS A 44 0.67 -36.43 22.56
N ARG A 45 -0.58 -36.77 22.31
CA ARG A 45 -0.94 -38.15 21.96
C ARG A 45 -0.39 -38.41 20.57
N THR A 46 0.62 -39.29 20.45
CA THR A 46 1.10 -39.78 19.16
C THR A 46 0.00 -40.65 18.56
N SER A 47 -0.44 -40.35 17.36
CA SER A 47 -1.41 -41.17 16.64
C SER A 47 -0.78 -42.55 16.38
N PRO A 48 -1.52 -43.66 16.56
CA PRO A 48 -1.02 -45.01 16.18
C PRO A 48 -0.71 -45.15 14.69
N ARG A 49 -1.15 -44.17 13.86
CA ARG A 49 -0.87 -44.07 12.43
C ARG A 49 0.31 -43.14 12.11
N ALA A 50 1.01 -42.61 13.11
CA ALA A 50 2.15 -41.75 12.91
C ALA A 50 3.36 -42.58 12.49
N LEU A 51 4.07 -42.14 11.46
CA LEU A 51 5.35 -42.72 11.07
C LEU A 51 6.35 -42.66 12.21
N THR A 52 7.10 -43.68 12.43
CA THR A 52 8.24 -43.76 13.35
C THR A 52 9.34 -42.82 12.89
N GLN A 53 10.31 -42.55 13.77
CA GLN A 53 11.45 -41.69 13.41
C GLN A 53 12.29 -42.27 12.28
N SER A 54 12.48 -43.58 12.25
CA SER A 54 13.21 -44.28 11.18
C SER A 54 12.47 -44.21 9.83
N GLU A 55 11.14 -44.37 9.83
CA GLU A 55 10.34 -44.24 8.62
C GLU A 55 10.37 -42.82 8.08
N ARG A 56 10.33 -41.81 8.95
CA ARG A 56 10.46 -40.39 8.54
C ARG A 56 11.82 -40.13 7.91
N GLN A 57 12.89 -40.66 8.49
CA GLN A 57 14.23 -40.54 7.92
C GLN A 57 14.31 -41.20 6.56
N GLY A 58 13.76 -42.42 6.41
CA GLY A 58 13.70 -43.08 5.11
C GLY A 58 12.95 -42.33 4.02
N VAL A 59 11.88 -41.59 4.41
CA VAL A 59 11.19 -40.67 3.49
C VAL A 59 12.11 -39.51 3.08
N LEU A 60 12.85 -38.93 4.02
CA LEU A 60 13.79 -37.81 3.72
C LEU A 60 14.93 -38.30 2.82
N ASP A 61 15.54 -39.45 3.14
CA ASP A 61 16.62 -40.02 2.36
C ASP A 61 16.18 -40.29 0.91
N THR A 62 14.97 -40.79 0.73
CA THR A 62 14.38 -41.00 -0.62
C THR A 62 14.16 -39.66 -1.34
N LEU A 63 13.65 -38.65 -0.64
CA LEU A 63 13.45 -37.32 -1.23
C LEU A 63 14.77 -36.60 -1.55
N HIS A 64 15.88 -36.98 -0.89
CA HIS A 64 17.20 -36.43 -1.12
C HIS A 64 18.05 -37.25 -2.11
N GLU A 65 17.50 -38.31 -2.70
CA GLU A 65 18.19 -39.04 -3.78
C GLU A 65 18.57 -38.05 -4.89
N GLU A 66 19.78 -38.11 -5.41
CA GLU A 66 20.33 -37.21 -6.43
C GLU A 66 19.39 -37.00 -7.63
N ARG A 67 18.74 -38.09 -8.06
CA ARG A 67 17.76 -38.10 -9.16
C ARG A 67 16.48 -37.28 -8.87
N PHE A 68 16.21 -36.94 -7.62
CA PHE A 68 15.01 -36.23 -7.20
C PHE A 68 15.28 -34.81 -6.70
N CYS A 69 16.52 -34.33 -6.78
CA CYS A 69 16.90 -32.99 -6.25
C CYS A 69 16.13 -31.84 -6.90
N ASP A 70 15.78 -31.96 -8.16
CA ASP A 70 15.01 -30.94 -8.91
C ASP A 70 13.53 -31.32 -9.12
N ALA A 71 13.11 -32.49 -8.64
CA ALA A 71 11.75 -32.98 -8.81
C ALA A 71 10.81 -32.44 -7.72
N SER A 72 9.57 -32.13 -8.10
CA SER A 72 8.53 -31.82 -7.12
C SER A 72 8.16 -33.06 -6.32
N VAL A 73 7.68 -32.89 -5.08
CA VAL A 73 7.22 -34.01 -4.24
C VAL A 73 6.16 -34.88 -4.94
N ARG A 74 5.34 -34.27 -5.81
CA ARG A 74 4.33 -35.00 -6.60
C ARG A 74 4.97 -35.86 -7.70
N GLU A 75 6.00 -35.34 -8.36
CA GLU A 75 6.78 -36.11 -9.36
C GLU A 75 7.52 -37.24 -8.71
N VAL A 76 8.18 -37.02 -7.56
CA VAL A 76 8.84 -38.06 -6.78
C VAL A 76 7.84 -39.16 -6.39
N TYR A 77 6.66 -38.78 -5.90
CA TYR A 77 5.61 -39.73 -5.54
C TYR A 77 5.17 -40.58 -6.75
N ALA A 78 4.93 -39.94 -7.90
CA ALA A 78 4.55 -40.65 -9.12
C ALA A 78 5.65 -41.62 -9.60
N SER A 79 6.90 -41.15 -9.65
CA SER A 79 8.05 -41.99 -10.05
C SER A 79 8.23 -43.20 -9.14
N LEU A 80 8.08 -43.02 -7.83
CA LEU A 80 8.15 -44.11 -6.87
C LEU A 80 7.02 -45.12 -7.06
N LEU A 81 5.80 -44.67 -7.38
CA LEU A 81 4.68 -45.59 -7.68
C LEU A 81 4.92 -46.37 -8.98
N ASP A 82 5.46 -45.72 -10.01
CA ASP A 82 5.82 -46.37 -11.28
C ASP A 82 6.92 -47.41 -11.08
N GLU A 83 7.80 -47.24 -10.07
CA GLU A 83 8.81 -48.21 -9.63
C GLU A 83 8.24 -49.30 -8.70
N GLY A 84 6.94 -49.28 -8.41
CA GLY A 84 6.31 -50.21 -7.47
C GLY A 84 6.62 -49.93 -6.00
N ARG A 85 7.13 -48.74 -5.66
CA ARG A 85 7.52 -48.34 -4.30
C ARG A 85 6.51 -47.34 -3.73
N TYR A 86 5.96 -47.62 -2.56
CA TYR A 86 5.16 -46.67 -1.78
C TYR A 86 5.91 -46.31 -0.50
N VAL A 87 6.27 -45.05 -0.32
CA VAL A 87 7.04 -44.57 0.84
C VAL A 87 6.14 -43.81 1.80
N ALA A 88 5.41 -42.80 1.30
CA ALA A 88 4.44 -42.02 2.06
C ALA A 88 3.50 -41.28 1.10
N SER A 89 2.35 -40.82 1.61
CA SER A 89 1.46 -39.95 0.83
C SER A 89 2.08 -38.56 0.63
N VAL A 90 1.75 -37.92 -0.49
CA VAL A 90 2.22 -36.53 -0.81
C VAL A 90 2.05 -35.56 0.35
N PRO A 91 0.88 -35.46 1.05
CA PRO A 91 0.75 -34.59 2.22
C PRO A 91 1.70 -34.92 3.37
N THR A 92 2.02 -36.21 3.55
CA THR A 92 2.96 -36.67 4.58
C THR A 92 4.39 -36.28 4.22
N MET A 93 4.81 -36.44 2.98
CA MET A 93 6.11 -35.98 2.48
C MET A 93 6.30 -34.50 2.69
N TYR A 94 5.32 -33.65 2.33
CA TYR A 94 5.37 -32.21 2.61
C TYR A 94 5.42 -31.89 4.10
N ARG A 95 4.74 -32.66 4.96
CA ARG A 95 4.77 -32.45 6.41
C ARG A 95 6.14 -32.76 6.99
N ILE A 96 6.80 -33.79 6.48
CA ILE A 96 8.16 -34.16 6.89
C ILE A 96 9.15 -33.09 6.44
N LEU A 97 9.11 -32.65 5.17
CA LEU A 97 9.95 -31.56 4.67
C LEU A 97 9.76 -30.24 5.46
N ARG A 98 8.52 -29.91 5.86
CA ARG A 98 8.28 -28.75 6.73
C ARG A 98 8.91 -28.89 8.11
N SER A 99 8.99 -30.11 8.65
CA SER A 99 9.58 -30.33 9.97
C SER A 99 11.10 -30.15 10.00
N VAL A 100 11.75 -30.18 8.84
CA VAL A 100 13.19 -29.94 8.64
C VAL A 100 13.46 -28.61 7.89
N ASP A 101 12.44 -27.76 7.76
CA ASP A 101 12.47 -26.45 7.09
C ASP A 101 12.85 -26.49 5.59
N GLU A 102 12.66 -27.65 4.93
CA GLU A 102 12.96 -27.89 3.51
C GLU A 102 11.71 -27.83 2.62
N ALA A 103 10.55 -27.51 3.15
CA ALA A 103 9.31 -27.39 2.36
C ALA A 103 9.25 -26.10 1.52
N ARG A 104 10.24 -25.26 1.62
CA ARG A 104 10.42 -24.10 0.75
C ARG A 104 11.04 -24.56 -0.56
N GLU A 105 10.76 -23.81 -1.59
CA GLU A 105 11.11 -24.10 -2.97
C GLU A 105 12.52 -24.69 -3.14
N ARG A 106 12.62 -25.93 -3.64
CA ARG A 106 13.87 -26.65 -3.86
C ARG A 106 14.71 -26.08 -5.00
N ARG A 107 14.08 -25.33 -5.89
CA ARG A 107 14.77 -24.61 -6.95
C ARG A 107 15.62 -23.53 -6.32
N ARG A 108 16.82 -23.30 -6.83
CA ARG A 108 17.61 -22.09 -6.57
C ARG A 108 16.88 -20.87 -7.15
N VAL A 109 15.75 -20.52 -6.58
CA VAL A 109 15.13 -19.23 -6.82
C VAL A 109 16.08 -18.22 -6.20
N ALA A 110 16.54 -17.29 -7.01
CA ALA A 110 17.33 -16.17 -6.49
C ALA A 110 16.56 -15.56 -5.33
N VAL A 111 17.09 -15.69 -4.13
CA VAL A 111 16.52 -15.04 -2.94
C VAL A 111 16.68 -13.55 -3.20
N HIS A 112 15.61 -12.90 -3.65
CA HIS A 112 15.62 -11.45 -3.75
C HIS A 112 15.77 -10.90 -2.33
N PRO A 113 16.80 -10.07 -2.08
CA PRO A 113 16.95 -9.44 -0.77
C PRO A 113 15.66 -8.70 -0.42
N PRO A 114 15.23 -8.67 0.85
CA PRO A 114 14.03 -7.96 1.25
C PRO A 114 14.12 -6.52 0.78
N THR A 115 13.14 -6.10 -0.01
CA THR A 115 13.11 -4.74 -0.56
C THR A 115 12.72 -3.79 0.56
N VAL A 116 13.59 -2.84 0.86
CA VAL A 116 13.33 -1.82 1.88
C VAL A 116 12.12 -0.98 1.41
N LYS A 117 11.19 -0.73 2.32
CA LYS A 117 10.04 0.15 2.10
C LYS A 117 10.56 1.57 1.81
N PRO A 118 10.24 2.16 0.65
CA PRO A 118 10.67 3.53 0.39
C PRO A 118 9.90 4.48 1.31
N GLU A 119 10.60 5.25 2.11
CA GLU A 119 10.02 6.28 2.98
C GLU A 119 10.47 7.63 2.45
N LEU A 120 9.52 8.41 1.92
CA LEU A 120 9.78 9.73 1.37
C LEU A 120 8.89 10.75 2.05
N VAL A 121 9.43 11.92 2.29
CA VAL A 121 8.74 13.06 2.86
C VAL A 121 8.98 14.30 2.01
N ALA A 122 7.93 15.08 1.76
CA ALA A 122 8.00 16.39 1.17
C ALA A 122 7.30 17.41 2.09
N THR A 123 7.99 18.45 2.45
CA THR A 123 7.50 19.56 3.30
C THR A 123 7.27 20.83 2.50
N ALA A 124 7.67 20.85 1.25
CA ALA A 124 7.49 21.94 0.30
C ALA A 124 7.37 21.40 -1.13
N PRO A 125 6.85 22.20 -2.09
CA PRO A 125 6.90 21.87 -3.51
C PRO A 125 8.33 21.63 -4.00
N LEU A 126 8.47 20.89 -5.10
CA LEU A 126 9.72 20.60 -5.80
C LEU A 126 10.76 19.77 -5.05
N GLN A 127 10.37 19.14 -3.93
CA GLN A 127 11.24 18.20 -3.19
C GLN A 127 11.09 16.75 -3.64
N VAL A 128 9.86 16.31 -3.88
CA VAL A 128 9.59 14.93 -4.31
C VAL A 128 8.54 14.92 -5.40
N TRP A 129 8.90 14.33 -6.54
CA TRP A 129 7.95 14.07 -7.61
C TRP A 129 7.66 12.58 -7.71
N SER A 130 6.39 12.26 -7.95
CA SER A 130 5.94 10.94 -8.37
C SER A 130 5.68 10.96 -9.87
N TRP A 131 6.10 9.92 -10.60
CA TRP A 131 5.73 9.79 -12.00
C TRP A 131 5.24 8.39 -12.32
N ASP A 132 4.34 8.34 -13.28
CA ASP A 132 3.76 7.09 -13.72
C ASP A 132 3.21 7.23 -15.13
N ILE A 133 2.96 6.09 -15.77
CA ILE A 133 2.43 6.00 -17.13
C ILE A 133 1.12 5.24 -17.10
N THR A 134 0.04 5.88 -17.50
CA THR A 134 -1.25 5.22 -17.64
C THR A 134 -1.65 5.04 -19.09
N LYS A 135 -2.42 3.98 -19.37
CA LYS A 135 -2.97 3.70 -20.69
C LYS A 135 -4.36 4.31 -20.84
N LEU A 136 -4.58 5.04 -21.90
CA LEU A 136 -5.86 5.49 -22.39
C LEU A 136 -6.32 4.58 -23.52
N LEU A 137 -7.58 4.13 -23.49
CA LEU A 137 -8.09 3.18 -24.47
C LEU A 137 -8.33 3.87 -25.81
N GLY A 138 -7.76 3.31 -26.86
CA GLY A 138 -8.04 3.72 -28.23
C GLY A 138 -9.35 3.10 -28.77
N ARG A 139 -9.79 3.53 -29.96
CA ARG A 139 -11.03 3.11 -30.59
C ARG A 139 -11.11 1.59 -30.79
N GLN A 140 -10.05 0.99 -31.29
CA GLN A 140 -9.99 -0.44 -31.52
C GLN A 140 -9.57 -1.20 -30.26
N LYS A 141 -10.04 -2.42 -30.10
CA LYS A 141 -9.59 -3.32 -29.02
C LYS A 141 -8.08 -3.51 -29.12
N TRP A 142 -7.40 -3.41 -27.98
CA TRP A 142 -5.94 -3.52 -27.86
C TRP A 142 -5.12 -2.33 -28.39
N THR A 143 -5.74 -1.23 -28.78
CA THR A 143 -5.04 0.03 -29.03
C THR A 143 -5.03 0.90 -27.79
N TYR A 144 -3.87 1.50 -27.51
CA TYR A 144 -3.66 2.32 -26.32
C TYR A 144 -2.86 3.56 -26.66
N PHE A 145 -3.17 4.67 -25.97
CA PHE A 145 -2.30 5.83 -25.89
C PHE A 145 -1.68 5.87 -24.51
N TYR A 146 -0.42 6.24 -24.42
CA TYR A 146 0.37 6.20 -23.18
C TYR A 146 0.52 7.62 -22.66
N LEU A 147 -0.12 7.88 -21.51
CA LEU A 147 -0.07 9.16 -20.84
C LEU A 147 0.95 9.10 -19.71
N TYR A 148 2.04 9.85 -19.89
CA TYR A 148 3.08 10.07 -18.89
C TYR A 148 2.69 11.26 -18.03
N VAL A 149 2.77 11.14 -16.72
CA VAL A 149 2.45 12.23 -15.78
C VAL A 149 3.51 12.32 -14.71
N ILE A 150 3.97 13.53 -14.45
CA ILE A 150 4.84 13.87 -13.32
C ILE A 150 4.04 14.76 -12.39
N ILE A 151 3.89 14.35 -11.14
CA ILE A 151 3.13 15.07 -10.11
C ILE A 151 4.04 15.39 -8.92
N ASP A 152 4.00 16.61 -8.44
CA ASP A 152 4.62 17.00 -7.18
C ASP A 152 3.78 16.45 -6.02
N ILE A 153 4.39 15.68 -5.12
CA ILE A 153 3.62 15.00 -4.07
C ILE A 153 3.14 15.93 -2.95
N TYR A 154 3.79 17.07 -2.74
CA TYR A 154 3.38 18.04 -1.72
C TYR A 154 2.19 18.87 -2.20
N SER A 155 2.32 19.50 -3.33
CA SER A 155 1.30 20.38 -3.90
C SER A 155 0.22 19.65 -4.71
N ARG A 156 0.42 18.40 -5.09
CA ARG A 156 -0.41 17.66 -6.07
C ARG A 156 -0.41 18.28 -7.47
N TYR A 157 0.41 19.26 -7.71
CA TYR A 157 0.52 19.93 -9.00
C TYR A 157 1.14 19.01 -10.05
N VAL A 158 0.47 18.86 -11.19
CA VAL A 158 1.04 18.12 -12.33
C VAL A 158 2.06 19.04 -13.00
N VAL A 159 3.33 18.79 -12.68
CA VAL A 159 4.46 19.56 -13.20
C VAL A 159 4.77 19.23 -14.64
N GLY A 160 4.43 18.05 -15.13
CA GLY A 160 4.67 17.67 -16.52
C GLY A 160 3.78 16.52 -16.98
N TRP A 161 3.39 16.53 -18.24
CA TRP A 161 2.70 15.42 -18.88
C TRP A 161 3.04 15.33 -20.36
N LEU A 162 2.94 14.11 -20.91
CA LEU A 162 3.15 13.83 -22.32
C LEU A 162 2.26 12.67 -22.75
N LEU A 163 1.66 12.75 -23.95
CA LEU A 163 0.87 11.67 -24.53
C LEU A 163 1.52 11.14 -25.81
N ALA A 164 1.69 9.83 -25.88
CA ALA A 164 2.31 9.13 -27.00
C ALA A 164 1.52 7.89 -27.44
N ASP A 165 1.79 7.40 -28.63
CA ASP A 165 1.22 6.17 -29.19
C ASP A 165 1.89 4.90 -28.67
N ARG A 166 3.05 5.04 -28.03
CA ARG A 166 3.82 3.94 -27.44
C ARG A 166 4.57 4.37 -26.20
N GLU A 167 4.88 3.40 -25.36
CA GLU A 167 5.80 3.61 -24.24
C GLU A 167 7.23 3.65 -24.75
N CYS A 168 7.93 4.77 -24.49
CA CYS A 168 9.27 5.01 -24.98
C CYS A 168 10.13 5.75 -23.95
N LYS A 169 11.28 5.17 -23.62
CA LYS A 169 12.26 5.75 -22.68
C LYS A 169 12.84 7.10 -23.13
N THR A 170 12.94 7.33 -24.44
CA THR A 170 13.39 8.62 -24.99
C THR A 170 12.38 9.72 -24.72
N LEU A 171 11.06 9.42 -24.83
CA LEU A 171 10.01 10.37 -24.52
C LEU A 171 9.95 10.68 -23.00
N ALA A 172 10.16 9.69 -22.16
CA ALA A 172 10.30 9.90 -20.71
C ALA A 172 11.47 10.85 -20.41
N ARG A 173 12.63 10.62 -21.05
CA ARG A 173 13.79 11.49 -20.88
C ARG A 173 13.49 12.95 -21.30
N LEU A 174 12.92 13.16 -22.47
CA LEU A 174 12.53 14.49 -22.94
C LEU A 174 11.57 15.19 -21.98
N LEU A 175 10.54 14.48 -21.50
CA LEU A 175 9.59 15.03 -20.54
C LEU A 175 10.29 15.50 -19.26
N PHE A 176 11.25 14.72 -18.73
CA PHE A 176 11.99 15.12 -17.54
C PHE A 176 12.93 16.31 -17.80
N GLU A 177 13.67 16.31 -18.93
CA GLU A 177 14.54 17.42 -19.31
C GLU A 177 13.77 18.74 -19.40
N GLU A 178 12.62 18.74 -20.10
CA GLU A 178 11.77 19.90 -20.24
C GLU A 178 11.15 20.33 -18.90
N THR A 179 10.68 19.37 -18.10
CA THR A 179 10.01 19.67 -16.83
C THR A 179 10.99 20.23 -15.79
N THR A 180 12.17 19.61 -15.64
CA THR A 180 13.18 20.08 -14.70
C THR A 180 13.75 21.43 -15.06
N ALA A 181 13.94 21.69 -16.35
CA ALA A 181 14.38 23.01 -16.84
C ALA A 181 13.33 24.09 -16.59
N ARG A 182 12.05 23.79 -16.88
CA ARG A 182 10.94 24.75 -16.68
C ARG A 182 10.72 25.09 -15.21
N GLU A 183 10.79 24.10 -14.32
CA GLU A 183 10.61 24.27 -12.88
C GLU A 183 11.89 24.79 -12.18
N GLY A 184 12.99 24.98 -12.89
CA GLY A 184 14.24 25.50 -12.36
C GLY A 184 14.87 24.59 -11.29
N ILE A 185 14.78 23.29 -11.43
CA ILE A 185 15.25 22.32 -10.44
C ILE A 185 16.77 22.39 -10.30
N LEU A 186 17.25 22.62 -9.09
CA LEU A 186 18.67 22.59 -8.76
C LEU A 186 19.17 21.15 -8.54
N PRO A 187 20.43 20.84 -8.85
CA PRO A 187 21.01 19.52 -8.57
C PRO A 187 20.88 19.17 -7.08
N HIS A 188 20.59 17.91 -6.79
CA HIS A 188 20.44 17.34 -5.45
C HIS A 188 19.28 17.86 -4.59
N THR A 189 18.34 18.62 -5.15
CA THR A 189 17.16 19.11 -4.42
C THR A 189 15.91 18.26 -4.65
N LEU A 190 15.86 17.47 -5.73
CA LEU A 190 14.68 16.70 -6.13
C LEU A 190 14.90 15.20 -5.95
N THR A 191 13.90 14.52 -5.41
CA THR A 191 13.76 13.05 -5.45
C THR A 191 12.62 12.67 -6.38
N ILE A 192 12.86 11.73 -7.30
CA ILE A 192 11.83 11.18 -8.16
C ILE A 192 11.48 9.76 -7.71
N HIS A 193 10.20 9.56 -7.45
CA HIS A 193 9.61 8.27 -7.10
C HIS A 193 8.82 7.72 -8.28
N ALA A 194 9.01 6.44 -8.58
CA ALA A 194 8.32 5.75 -9.67
C ALA A 194 8.15 4.26 -9.39
N ASP A 195 7.18 3.66 -10.07
CA ASP A 195 7.08 2.20 -10.10
C ASP A 195 8.26 1.58 -10.84
N ARG A 196 8.42 0.26 -10.75
CA ARG A 196 9.51 -0.47 -11.43
C ARG A 196 9.17 -0.83 -12.89
N GLY A 197 8.49 0.06 -13.61
CA GLY A 197 8.21 -0.11 -15.03
C GLY A 197 9.49 -0.13 -15.89
N SER A 198 9.41 -0.71 -17.09
CA SER A 198 10.55 -0.84 -18.00
C SER A 198 11.14 0.51 -18.44
N SER A 199 10.31 1.51 -18.66
CA SER A 199 10.74 2.88 -18.96
C SER A 199 11.41 3.54 -17.76
N MET A 200 10.93 3.25 -16.55
CA MET A 200 11.35 3.88 -15.30
C MET A 200 12.71 3.36 -14.81
N THR A 201 13.02 2.10 -15.07
CA THR A 201 14.29 1.46 -14.71
C THR A 201 15.32 1.51 -15.85
N SER A 202 15.00 2.16 -16.95
CA SER A 202 15.85 2.19 -18.14
C SER A 202 17.17 2.96 -17.91
N LYS A 203 18.26 2.50 -18.53
CA LYS A 203 19.56 3.16 -18.45
C LYS A 203 19.54 4.64 -18.89
N PRO A 204 18.88 5.04 -20.00
CA PRO A 204 18.85 6.45 -20.40
C PRO A 204 18.21 7.38 -19.38
N VAL A 205 17.12 6.96 -18.73
CA VAL A 205 16.48 7.73 -17.65
C VAL A 205 17.37 7.75 -16.40
N ALA A 206 18.06 6.63 -16.14
CA ALA A 206 19.00 6.55 -15.04
C ALA A 206 20.19 7.50 -15.17
N PHE A 207 20.77 7.58 -16.37
CA PHE A 207 21.86 8.53 -16.66
C PHE A 207 21.39 9.98 -16.60
N LEU A 208 20.22 10.29 -17.15
CA LEU A 208 19.66 11.64 -17.06
C LEU A 208 19.53 12.09 -15.59
N PHE A 209 18.96 11.25 -14.72
CA PHE A 209 18.81 11.61 -13.31
C PHE A 209 20.15 11.78 -12.60
N ALA A 210 21.16 10.99 -12.96
CA ALA A 210 22.51 11.17 -12.46
C ALA A 210 23.12 12.51 -12.95
N ASP A 211 22.96 12.84 -14.23
CA ASP A 211 23.44 14.09 -14.82
C ASP A 211 22.75 15.32 -14.22
N LEU A 212 21.45 15.21 -13.91
CA LEU A 212 20.68 16.26 -13.25
C LEU A 212 20.87 16.31 -11.73
N GLY A 213 21.62 15.36 -11.16
CA GLY A 213 21.76 15.25 -9.69
C GLY A 213 20.45 14.90 -8.98
N VAL A 214 19.54 14.17 -9.63
CA VAL A 214 18.23 13.82 -9.08
C VAL A 214 18.31 12.46 -8.38
N THR A 215 17.82 12.40 -7.14
CA THR A 215 17.73 11.13 -6.39
C THR A 215 16.58 10.28 -6.90
N ARG A 216 16.80 8.97 -7.00
CA ARG A 216 15.77 8.01 -7.44
C ARG A 216 15.27 7.16 -6.30
N SER A 217 13.96 6.97 -6.27
CA SER A 217 13.28 6.01 -5.41
C SER A 217 12.32 5.16 -6.24
N HIS A 218 12.14 3.92 -5.86
CA HIS A 218 11.24 3.00 -6.55
C HIS A 218 10.31 2.28 -5.57
N SER A 219 9.07 2.05 -6.02
CA SER A 219 8.11 1.19 -5.35
C SER A 219 8.67 -0.22 -5.16
N ARG A 220 8.21 -0.91 -4.11
CA ARG A 220 8.50 -2.34 -3.94
C ARG A 220 7.81 -3.15 -5.05
N PRO A 221 8.39 -4.30 -5.47
CA PRO A 221 7.75 -5.15 -6.46
C PRO A 221 6.35 -5.59 -6.01
N HIS A 222 5.36 -5.45 -6.88
CA HIS A 222 3.96 -5.86 -6.64
C HIS A 222 3.25 -5.17 -5.46
N VAL A 223 3.70 -3.98 -5.05
CA VAL A 223 3.05 -3.17 -4.01
C VAL A 223 2.53 -1.88 -4.65
N SER A 224 1.25 -1.85 -4.98
CA SER A 224 0.60 -0.68 -5.61
C SER A 224 0.54 0.54 -4.69
N ASN A 225 0.41 0.32 -3.38
CA ASN A 225 0.30 1.40 -2.40
C ASN A 225 1.57 2.27 -2.25
N ASP A 226 2.65 1.90 -2.91
CA ASP A 226 3.90 2.67 -2.87
C ASP A 226 3.89 3.88 -3.82
N ASN A 227 2.89 4.03 -4.72
CA ASN A 227 2.73 5.21 -5.59
C ASN A 227 1.30 5.81 -5.52
N PRO A 228 0.82 6.21 -4.33
CA PRO A 228 -0.58 6.59 -4.12
C PRO A 228 -0.97 7.91 -4.83
N TYR A 229 -0.03 8.80 -5.09
CA TYR A 229 -0.29 10.11 -5.68
C TYR A 229 -0.61 10.03 -7.16
N SER A 230 0.18 9.29 -7.93
CA SER A 230 -0.08 9.03 -9.34
C SER A 230 -1.38 8.25 -9.53
N GLU A 231 -1.63 7.21 -8.69
CA GLU A 231 -2.88 6.46 -8.74
C GLU A 231 -4.11 7.33 -8.47
N SER A 232 -4.05 8.19 -7.46
CA SER A 232 -5.13 9.12 -7.12
C SER A 232 -5.40 10.11 -8.24
N GLN A 233 -4.34 10.65 -8.86
CA GLN A 233 -4.45 11.57 -9.99
C GLN A 233 -5.10 10.88 -11.19
N PHE A 234 -4.70 9.65 -11.53
CA PHE A 234 -5.32 8.89 -12.62
C PHE A 234 -6.78 8.52 -12.33
N LYS A 235 -7.15 8.28 -11.08
CA LYS A 235 -8.56 8.12 -10.71
C LYS A 235 -9.33 9.41 -10.98
N THR A 236 -8.81 10.57 -10.57
CA THR A 236 -9.44 11.86 -10.84
C THR A 236 -9.61 12.11 -12.34
N LEU A 237 -8.62 11.73 -13.18
CA LEU A 237 -8.71 11.81 -14.64
C LEU A 237 -9.83 10.90 -15.19
N LYS A 238 -9.80 9.61 -14.85
CA LYS A 238 -10.63 8.57 -15.47
C LYS A 238 -12.06 8.56 -14.97
N TYR A 239 -12.33 9.08 -13.78
CA TYR A 239 -13.68 9.17 -13.21
C TYR A 239 -14.38 10.50 -13.50
N ARG A 240 -13.78 11.36 -14.30
CA ARG A 240 -14.43 12.60 -14.72
C ARG A 240 -15.66 12.31 -15.59
N PRO A 241 -16.79 13.00 -15.40
CA PRO A 241 -18.02 12.73 -16.16
C PRO A 241 -17.86 12.83 -17.68
N ASN A 242 -16.95 13.67 -18.16
CA ASN A 242 -16.64 13.86 -19.57
C ASN A 242 -15.46 13.01 -20.07
N PHE A 243 -14.94 12.07 -19.25
CA PHE A 243 -13.87 11.18 -19.69
C PHE A 243 -14.46 10.16 -20.66
N PRO A 244 -13.98 10.08 -21.93
CA PRO A 244 -14.52 9.14 -22.89
C PRO A 244 -14.04 7.72 -22.57
N GLU A 245 -14.94 6.75 -22.72
CA GLU A 245 -14.58 5.33 -22.55
C GLU A 245 -13.43 4.93 -23.48
N ARG A 246 -13.43 5.48 -24.72
CA ARG A 246 -12.41 5.28 -25.73
C ARG A 246 -12.15 6.57 -26.51
N PHE A 247 -10.91 6.77 -26.89
CA PHE A 247 -10.51 7.87 -27.74
C PHE A 247 -10.41 7.41 -29.20
N ASP A 248 -10.94 8.19 -30.12
CA ASP A 248 -10.91 7.88 -31.55
C ASP A 248 -9.50 7.89 -32.12
N ASN A 249 -8.69 8.85 -31.67
CA ASN A 249 -7.31 9.04 -32.09
C ASN A 249 -6.48 9.74 -30.99
N ILE A 250 -5.17 9.84 -31.21
CA ILE A 250 -4.27 10.46 -30.24
C ILE A 250 -4.53 11.97 -30.09
N GLU A 251 -5.02 12.64 -31.13
CA GLU A 251 -5.29 14.09 -31.08
C GLU A 251 -6.49 14.40 -30.17
N GLN A 252 -7.52 13.57 -30.22
CA GLN A 252 -8.66 13.67 -29.29
C GLN A 252 -8.21 13.44 -27.84
N ALA A 253 -7.40 12.42 -27.61
CA ALA A 253 -6.85 12.16 -26.27
C ALA A 253 -5.95 13.30 -25.79
N ARG A 254 -5.16 13.90 -26.71
CA ARG A 254 -4.31 15.05 -26.42
C ARG A 254 -5.13 16.30 -26.11
N ALA A 255 -6.19 16.54 -26.87
CA ALA A 255 -7.13 17.66 -26.62
C ALA A 255 -7.75 17.51 -25.23
N PHE A 256 -8.26 16.32 -24.88
CA PHE A 256 -8.78 16.05 -23.54
C PHE A 256 -7.76 16.34 -22.43
N CYS A 257 -6.51 15.91 -22.59
CA CYS A 257 -5.45 16.17 -21.62
C CYS A 257 -5.10 17.65 -21.52
N ARG A 258 -5.12 18.42 -22.62
CA ARG A 258 -4.90 19.86 -22.64
C ARG A 258 -5.96 20.64 -21.86
N ASP A 259 -7.20 20.16 -21.83
CA ASP A 259 -8.28 20.74 -21.04
C ASP A 259 -8.24 20.26 -19.58
N PHE A 260 -7.90 18.99 -19.38
CA PHE A 260 -7.90 18.37 -18.06
C PHE A 260 -6.82 18.92 -17.12
N PHE A 261 -5.56 18.98 -17.55
CA PHE A 261 -4.47 19.33 -16.65
C PHE A 261 -4.50 20.80 -16.17
N PRO A 262 -4.85 21.82 -16.98
CA PRO A 262 -5.09 23.16 -16.47
C PRO A 262 -6.21 23.22 -15.44
N TRP A 263 -7.34 22.54 -15.71
CA TRP A 263 -8.43 22.43 -14.77
C TRP A 263 -7.99 21.74 -13.46
N TYR A 264 -7.28 20.61 -13.57
CA TYR A 264 -6.78 19.87 -12.40
C TYR A 264 -5.84 20.72 -11.55
N ASN A 265 -4.96 21.46 -12.15
CA ASN A 265 -3.99 22.29 -11.45
C ASN A 265 -4.59 23.55 -10.83
N ASN A 266 -5.53 24.21 -11.53
CA ASN A 266 -5.98 25.57 -11.15
C ASN A 266 -7.39 25.64 -10.57
N GLU A 267 -8.25 24.64 -10.80
CA GLU A 267 -9.66 24.69 -10.41
C GLU A 267 -10.07 23.53 -9.48
N HIS A 268 -9.44 22.38 -9.62
CA HIS A 268 -9.78 21.21 -8.80
C HIS A 268 -9.32 21.38 -7.35
N HIS A 269 -10.28 21.39 -6.42
CA HIS A 269 -10.01 21.51 -5.00
C HIS A 269 -9.73 20.15 -4.36
N HIS A 270 -8.56 20.01 -3.74
CA HIS A 270 -8.14 18.74 -3.12
C HIS A 270 -8.48 18.70 -1.62
N GLY A 271 -9.20 17.66 -1.18
CA GLY A 271 -9.47 17.45 0.24
C GLY A 271 -8.19 17.31 1.07
N GLY A 272 -7.17 16.63 0.56
CA GLY A 272 -5.86 16.47 1.21
C GLY A 272 -4.98 17.74 1.20
N LEU A 273 -5.42 18.82 0.57
CA LEU A 273 -4.76 20.14 0.56
C LEU A 273 -5.59 21.22 1.30
N GLY A 274 -6.47 20.83 2.21
CA GLY A 274 -7.37 21.78 2.87
C GLY A 274 -8.31 22.48 1.90
N LEU A 275 -8.73 21.80 0.84
CA LEU A 275 -9.55 22.32 -0.26
C LEU A 275 -8.88 23.45 -1.05
N LEU A 276 -7.56 23.55 -1.03
CA LEU A 276 -6.80 24.41 -1.95
C LEU A 276 -6.66 23.70 -3.32
N THR A 277 -6.38 24.49 -4.35
CA THR A 277 -6.00 23.94 -5.65
C THR A 277 -4.51 23.56 -5.64
N PRO A 278 -4.07 22.61 -6.47
CA PRO A 278 -2.64 22.30 -6.63
C PRO A 278 -1.79 23.54 -6.91
N ALA A 279 -2.27 24.45 -7.76
CA ALA A 279 -1.57 25.69 -8.11
C ALA A 279 -1.45 26.66 -6.94
N ASP A 280 -2.45 26.76 -6.06
CA ASP A 280 -2.37 27.61 -4.88
C ASP A 280 -1.23 27.16 -3.96
N VAL A 281 -1.08 25.85 -3.79
CA VAL A 281 -0.02 25.27 -2.95
C VAL A 281 1.34 25.35 -3.65
N HIS A 282 1.41 25.01 -4.94
CA HIS A 282 2.64 24.97 -5.72
C HIS A 282 3.32 26.34 -5.83
N TYR A 283 2.53 27.39 -6.01
CA TYR A 283 3.01 28.77 -6.17
C TYR A 283 2.93 29.60 -4.88
N GLY A 284 2.72 28.97 -3.73
CA GLY A 284 2.78 29.64 -2.42
C GLY A 284 1.65 30.62 -2.12
N ARG A 285 0.46 30.49 -2.77
CA ARG A 285 -0.71 31.35 -2.54
C ARG A 285 -1.60 30.87 -1.39
N ILE A 286 -1.06 30.08 -0.48
CA ILE A 286 -1.80 29.39 0.59
C ILE A 286 -2.43 30.39 1.54
N GLU A 287 -1.63 31.32 2.09
CA GLU A 287 -2.10 32.29 3.11
C GLU A 287 -3.11 33.24 2.51
N GLU A 288 -2.87 33.82 1.33
CA GLU A 288 -3.83 34.67 0.62
C GLU A 288 -5.21 33.99 0.49
N ARG A 289 -5.23 32.72 0.07
CA ARG A 289 -6.50 31.97 -0.06
C ARG A 289 -7.16 31.68 1.27
N ARG A 290 -6.38 31.35 2.29
CA ARG A 290 -6.89 31.12 3.64
C ARG A 290 -7.47 32.34 4.28
N ASP A 291 -6.79 33.49 4.18
CA ASP A 291 -7.27 34.75 4.72
C ASP A 291 -8.58 35.17 4.05
N TYR A 292 -8.63 35.09 2.71
CA TYR A 292 -9.87 35.39 1.99
C TYR A 292 -11.03 34.47 2.44
N ARG A 293 -10.81 33.20 2.61
CA ARG A 293 -11.84 32.26 3.10
C ARG A 293 -12.21 32.49 4.55
N ARG A 294 -11.25 32.89 5.37
CA ARG A 294 -11.48 33.24 6.77
C ARG A 294 -12.42 34.42 6.88
N ASP A 295 -12.19 35.47 6.11
CA ASP A 295 -13.04 36.67 6.13
C ASP A 295 -14.49 36.33 5.76
N ILE A 296 -14.70 35.51 4.73
CA ILE A 296 -16.04 35.03 4.33
C ILE A 296 -16.70 34.23 5.45
N LEU A 297 -15.98 33.30 6.06
CA LEU A 297 -16.49 32.46 7.13
C LEU A 297 -16.83 33.27 8.38
N HIS A 298 -15.99 34.23 8.73
CA HIS A 298 -16.22 35.14 9.87
C HIS A 298 -17.44 36.05 9.63
N ALA A 299 -17.56 36.61 8.44
CA ALA A 299 -18.75 37.42 8.08
C ALA A 299 -20.05 36.58 8.15
N ALA A 300 -20.00 35.32 7.70
CA ALA A 300 -21.14 34.40 7.81
C ALA A 300 -21.46 34.03 9.27
N TYR A 301 -20.45 33.89 10.12
CA TYR A 301 -20.62 33.67 11.55
C TYR A 301 -21.24 34.88 12.24
N GLU A 302 -20.78 36.11 11.94
CA GLU A 302 -21.32 37.35 12.50
C GLU A 302 -22.78 37.56 12.11
N ALA A 303 -23.16 37.21 10.88
CA ALA A 303 -24.53 37.30 10.42
C ALA A 303 -25.48 36.26 11.05
N HIS A 304 -24.98 35.05 11.37
CA HIS A 304 -25.77 33.89 11.82
C HIS A 304 -25.00 33.00 12.81
N PRO A 305 -24.61 33.50 14.00
CA PRO A 305 -23.82 32.71 14.95
C PRO A 305 -24.52 31.42 15.43
N GLU A 306 -25.86 31.42 15.44
CA GLU A 306 -26.69 30.27 15.82
C GLU A 306 -26.55 29.07 14.91
N ARG A 307 -26.01 29.24 13.69
CA ARG A 307 -25.77 28.14 12.73
C ARG A 307 -24.46 27.40 12.95
N PHE A 308 -23.57 27.95 13.75
CA PHE A 308 -22.20 27.45 13.96
C PHE A 308 -22.06 26.80 15.33
N VAL A 309 -22.50 25.58 15.48
CA VAL A 309 -22.55 24.84 16.75
C VAL A 309 -21.15 24.68 17.40
N ARG A 310 -20.07 24.73 16.63
CA ARG A 310 -18.69 24.57 17.12
C ARG A 310 -17.97 25.91 17.36
N GLY A 311 -18.69 27.01 17.35
CA GLY A 311 -18.12 28.36 17.49
C GLY A 311 -17.65 28.92 16.14
N LYS A 312 -16.80 29.97 16.20
CA LYS A 312 -16.32 30.70 15.03
C LYS A 312 -15.53 29.76 14.10
N PRO A 313 -15.94 29.63 12.81
CA PRO A 313 -15.32 28.70 11.89
C PRO A 313 -13.96 29.20 11.38
N GLU A 314 -13.02 28.27 11.14
CA GLU A 314 -11.74 28.53 10.49
C GLU A 314 -11.61 27.72 9.19
N PRO A 315 -10.90 28.24 8.18
CA PRO A 315 -10.60 27.47 6.98
C PRO A 315 -9.77 26.23 7.29
N LEU A 316 -9.94 25.19 6.48
CA LEU A 316 -9.12 23.98 6.56
C LEU A 316 -7.63 24.32 6.36
N THR A 317 -6.78 23.62 7.09
CA THR A 317 -5.33 23.80 7.04
C THR A 317 -4.68 22.83 6.05
N LEU A 318 -3.59 23.24 5.43
CA LEU A 318 -2.73 22.36 4.66
C LEU A 318 -1.96 21.43 5.61
N PRO A 319 -1.78 20.15 5.29
CA PRO A 319 -0.87 19.26 6.00
C PRO A 319 0.58 19.78 5.95
N GLU A 320 1.32 19.64 7.04
CA GLU A 320 2.72 20.08 7.13
C GLU A 320 3.64 19.33 6.18
N ALA A 321 3.34 18.06 5.90
CA ALA A 321 4.13 17.22 5.03
C ALA A 321 3.28 16.22 4.25
N ALA A 322 3.78 15.83 3.08
CA ALA A 322 3.27 14.74 2.28
C ALA A 322 4.25 13.54 2.36
N TYR A 323 3.70 12.34 2.48
CA TYR A 323 4.50 11.13 2.70
C TYR A 323 4.20 10.07 1.62
N ILE A 324 5.24 9.41 1.15
CA ILE A 324 5.12 8.06 0.58
C ILE A 324 5.59 7.10 1.66
N ASN A 325 4.69 6.23 2.13
CA ASN A 325 4.95 5.30 3.23
C ASN A 325 5.45 5.99 4.50
N ARG A 326 4.56 6.74 5.16
CA ARG A 326 4.87 7.38 6.44
C ARG A 326 5.55 6.39 7.41
N PRO A 327 6.68 6.76 8.04
CA PRO A 327 7.28 5.96 9.11
C PRO A 327 6.25 5.64 10.19
N GLU A 328 6.23 4.41 10.69
CA GLU A 328 5.44 4.09 11.88
C GLU A 328 6.10 4.80 13.06
N GLU A 329 5.37 5.69 13.72
CA GLU A 329 5.80 6.26 14.99
C GLU A 329 6.04 5.09 15.95
N GLU A 330 7.27 4.93 16.44
CA GLU A 330 7.56 3.98 17.51
C GLU A 330 6.58 4.28 18.65
N LYS A 331 5.66 3.37 18.88
CA LYS A 331 4.81 3.44 20.06
C LYS A 331 5.74 3.29 21.26
N THR A 332 6.17 4.42 21.79
CA THR A 332 6.81 4.48 23.09
C THR A 332 5.84 3.84 24.09
N SER A 333 6.21 2.64 24.53
CA SER A 333 5.51 1.82 25.51
C SER A 333 5.64 2.45 26.89
#